data_36b37bc8e183c334e3ffaccd6e74e5d5
#
_entry.id   36b37bc8e183c334e3ffaccd6e74e5d5
#
_cell.length_a   1.000
_cell.length_b   1.000
_cell.length_c   1.000
_cell.angle_alpha   90.00
_cell.angle_beta   90.00
_cell.angle_gamma   90.00
#
_symmetry.space_group_name_H-M   'P 1'
#
loop_
_entity.id
_entity.type
_entity.pdbx_description
1 polymer ?
#
loop_
_entity_poly.entity_id
_entity_poly.type
_entity_poly.pdbx_seq_one_letter_code
_entity_poly.pdbx_strand_id
1 'polypeptide(L)'
;MAKGNHISDKDYVRMSGSAYDDLPPGRYDGAAGSWNVIEPKDAKLHDSYSGFDAAVFRNKDTNQIVVAFRGTEPKGGLSRTVPDVLTDYHDIVKGRFKELEETYSSPVKTAMAYLNPFRNAGSEHIQYSTNQFRRADQLVEALKEKYPNAEISLTGHSLGGALAQYAAAKHQVEAVTYSAPSVMNLLPDDLAKQAKQGKFDDLITNYVNPKDAIGAGALSEYERHVGSTYYINNDYDTANREYEGGLGAARRLKDTPFGVNHHSMKHYKFDEDGNISNELVNRLTGERLNASPRLPLIDRLAPDGLPALFAGAMAGQPLFASLQASGLLGGSGGGLLQLRPEELMQVARTLLDHVEQFHHEAGAAMGTIAQLLHTSQSRRLAAITEAASQDLRSTKEWYAAAARDMAEYIGRKAQEFHQADMGLA
;
A
#
# COMPACT_ATOMS: atom_id res chain seq x y z
N MET A 1 8.56 13.62 -19.01
CA MET A 1 8.65 14.10 -17.61
C MET A 1 9.58 13.14 -16.88
N ALA A 2 10.48 13.62 -16.04
CA ALA A 2 11.31 12.71 -15.25
C ALA A 2 10.38 11.79 -14.45
N LYS A 3 10.55 10.46 -14.59
CA LYS A 3 9.89 9.49 -13.70
C LYS A 3 10.25 9.95 -12.28
N GLY A 4 9.26 10.41 -11.52
CA GLY A 4 9.47 10.84 -10.13
C GLY A 4 10.12 9.71 -9.33
N ASN A 5 10.57 10.02 -8.13
CA ASN A 5 11.26 9.12 -7.19
C ASN A 5 10.40 7.91 -6.72
N HIS A 6 9.51 7.39 -7.59
CA HIS A 6 8.61 6.29 -7.26
C HIS A 6 9.37 4.97 -7.23
N ILE A 7 9.32 4.28 -6.08
CA ILE A 7 9.84 2.91 -5.93
C ILE A 7 8.74 1.96 -6.41
N SER A 8 9.04 1.13 -7.43
CA SER A 8 8.04 0.23 -8.01
C SER A 8 7.65 -0.94 -7.08
N ASP A 9 6.48 -1.54 -7.30
CA ASP A 9 6.07 -2.74 -6.55
C ASP A 9 7.07 -3.89 -6.73
N LYS A 10 7.68 -4.00 -7.93
CA LYS A 10 8.72 -4.97 -8.24
C LYS A 10 10.00 -4.75 -7.45
N ASP A 11 10.37 -3.49 -7.21
CA ASP A 11 11.56 -3.18 -6.41
C ASP A 11 11.32 -3.55 -4.94
N TYR A 12 10.15 -3.25 -4.41
CA TYR A 12 9.79 -3.66 -3.05
C TYR A 12 9.75 -5.18 -2.87
N VAL A 13 9.17 -5.95 -3.82
CA VAL A 13 9.18 -7.42 -3.71
C VAL A 13 10.57 -8.00 -3.79
N ARG A 14 11.45 -7.42 -4.62
CA ARG A 14 12.84 -7.84 -4.74
C ARG A 14 13.63 -7.55 -3.46
N MET A 15 13.51 -6.34 -2.91
CA MET A 15 14.14 -5.99 -1.64
C MET A 15 13.60 -6.85 -0.50
N SER A 16 12.30 -7.13 -0.47
CA SER A 16 11.68 -8.05 0.48
C SER A 16 12.24 -9.48 0.35
N GLY A 17 12.43 -9.97 -0.88
CA GLY A 17 13.06 -11.27 -1.15
C GLY A 17 14.53 -11.30 -0.73
N SER A 18 15.26 -10.24 -1.03
CA SER A 18 16.69 -10.12 -0.70
C SER A 18 16.97 -10.01 0.81
N ALA A 19 15.97 -9.69 1.64
CA ALA A 19 16.13 -9.73 3.09
C ALA A 19 16.31 -11.15 3.65
N TYR A 20 16.03 -12.20 2.84
CA TYR A 20 16.32 -13.60 3.20
C TYR A 20 17.77 -14.01 2.94
N ASP A 21 18.53 -13.18 2.23
CA ASP A 21 19.93 -13.39 1.93
C ASP A 21 20.79 -12.53 2.87
N ASP A 22 21.98 -13.04 3.25
CA ASP A 22 22.95 -12.27 4.02
C ASP A 22 23.70 -11.32 3.06
N LEU A 23 23.10 -10.17 2.76
CA LEU A 23 23.63 -9.20 1.82
C LEU A 23 24.78 -8.40 2.45
N PRO A 24 25.98 -8.38 1.86
CA PRO A 24 27.04 -7.51 2.31
C PRO A 24 26.73 -6.03 1.97
N PRO A 25 27.22 -5.08 2.76
CA PRO A 25 27.14 -3.66 2.41
C PRO A 25 27.77 -3.37 1.06
N GLY A 26 27.12 -2.56 0.25
CA GLY A 26 27.59 -2.21 -1.08
C GLY A 26 26.46 -1.99 -2.07
N ARG A 27 26.82 -1.96 -3.36
CA ARG A 27 25.85 -1.75 -4.44
C ARG A 27 24.82 -2.88 -4.50
N TYR A 28 23.56 -2.50 -4.67
CA TYR A 28 22.44 -3.42 -4.86
C TYR A 28 21.83 -3.25 -6.26
N ASP A 29 21.97 -4.28 -7.08
CA ASP A 29 21.49 -4.28 -8.47
C ASP A 29 20.11 -4.93 -8.63
N GLY A 30 19.47 -5.32 -7.53
CA GLY A 30 18.15 -5.97 -7.54
C GLY A 30 16.97 -5.01 -7.79
N ALA A 31 17.16 -3.71 -7.69
CA ALA A 31 16.12 -2.70 -7.89
C ALA A 31 16.56 -1.64 -8.89
N ALA A 32 15.59 -0.92 -9.46
CA ALA A 32 15.86 0.17 -10.39
C ALA A 32 16.51 1.38 -9.68
N GLY A 33 17.55 1.96 -10.27
CA GLY A 33 18.25 3.11 -9.71
C GLY A 33 19.54 2.77 -8.95
N SER A 34 20.05 3.73 -8.18
CA SER A 34 21.35 3.65 -7.52
C SER A 34 21.22 3.22 -6.04
N TRP A 35 20.86 1.99 -5.80
CA TRP A 35 20.67 1.47 -4.46
C TRP A 35 21.94 0.87 -3.88
N ASN A 36 22.12 1.01 -2.57
CA ASN A 36 23.19 0.38 -1.80
C ASN A 36 22.61 -0.25 -0.54
N VAL A 37 23.05 -1.46 -0.23
CA VAL A 37 22.86 -2.05 1.11
C VAL A 37 23.75 -1.30 2.09
N ILE A 38 23.18 -0.85 3.21
CA ILE A 38 23.91 -0.15 4.26
C ILE A 38 23.71 -0.83 5.61
N GLU A 39 24.73 -0.78 6.44
CA GLU A 39 24.69 -1.18 7.85
C GLU A 39 24.99 0.02 8.74
N PRO A 40 23.95 0.76 9.18
CA PRO A 40 24.13 1.89 10.07
C PRO A 40 24.63 1.42 11.43
N LYS A 41 25.78 1.95 11.89
CA LYS A 41 26.46 1.48 13.12
C LYS A 41 25.60 1.51 14.39
N ASP A 42 24.61 2.42 14.42
CA ASP A 42 23.74 2.63 15.58
C ASP A 42 22.40 1.88 15.47
N ALA A 43 22.20 1.13 14.40
CA ALA A 43 20.99 0.36 14.14
C ALA A 43 21.28 -1.14 14.19
N LYS A 44 20.54 -1.88 15.01
CA LYS A 44 20.68 -3.32 15.13
C LYS A 44 19.85 -4.00 14.03
N LEU A 45 20.52 -4.49 12.98
CA LEU A 45 19.87 -5.14 11.85
C LEU A 45 19.64 -6.63 12.08
N HIS A 46 20.52 -7.27 12.88
CA HIS A 46 20.51 -8.72 13.11
C HIS A 46 20.49 -8.99 14.62
N ASP A 47 19.61 -9.88 15.05
CA ASP A 47 19.53 -10.34 16.43
C ASP A 47 19.26 -11.85 16.47
N SER A 48 20.32 -12.62 16.59
CA SER A 48 20.25 -14.10 16.62
C SER A 48 19.42 -14.65 17.79
N TYR A 49 19.23 -13.84 18.85
CA TYR A 49 18.45 -14.26 20.01
C TYR A 49 16.93 -14.16 19.76
N SER A 50 16.48 -13.09 19.11
CA SER A 50 15.08 -12.91 18.75
C SER A 50 14.72 -13.50 17.37
N GLY A 51 15.73 -13.83 16.55
CA GLY A 51 15.54 -14.15 15.15
C GLY A 51 15.18 -12.94 14.27
N PHE A 52 15.28 -11.71 14.82
CA PHE A 52 15.07 -10.50 14.06
C PHE A 52 16.17 -10.29 13.04
N ASP A 53 15.78 -10.02 11.81
CA ASP A 53 16.69 -9.76 10.71
C ASP A 53 16.08 -8.74 9.73
N ALA A 54 16.90 -7.81 9.26
CA ALA A 54 16.49 -6.77 8.32
C ALA A 54 17.64 -6.33 7.42
N ALA A 55 17.32 -5.97 6.18
CA ALA A 55 18.24 -5.32 5.25
C ALA A 55 17.81 -3.85 5.05
N VAL A 56 18.77 -2.94 4.97
CA VAL A 56 18.53 -1.52 4.74
C VAL A 56 19.13 -1.11 3.41
N PHE A 57 18.28 -0.65 2.51
CA PHE A 57 18.66 -0.17 1.18
C PHE A 57 18.59 1.36 1.16
N ARG A 58 19.64 2.01 0.66
CA ARG A 58 19.68 3.47 0.53
C ARG A 58 19.97 3.89 -0.89
N ASN A 59 19.16 4.80 -1.41
CA ASN A 59 19.43 5.53 -2.63
C ASN A 59 19.86 6.95 -2.26
N LYS A 60 21.13 7.29 -2.57
CA LYS A 60 21.68 8.62 -2.23
C LYS A 60 21.23 9.71 -3.21
N ASP A 61 20.88 9.33 -4.44
CA ASP A 61 20.48 10.28 -5.48
C ASP A 61 19.08 10.83 -5.21
N THR A 62 18.18 9.96 -4.68
CA THR A 62 16.80 10.32 -4.32
C THR A 62 16.61 10.58 -2.83
N ASN A 63 17.62 10.33 -2.01
CA ASN A 63 17.57 10.37 -0.53
C ASN A 63 16.52 9.46 0.09
N GLN A 64 16.26 8.30 -0.54
CA GLN A 64 15.30 7.30 -0.10
C GLN A 64 16.00 6.17 0.67
N ILE A 65 15.29 5.62 1.65
CA ILE A 65 15.70 4.43 2.42
C ILE A 65 14.54 3.44 2.43
N VAL A 66 14.83 2.19 2.07
CA VAL A 66 13.90 1.07 2.21
C VAL A 66 14.44 0.12 3.26
N VAL A 67 13.60 -0.20 4.27
CA VAL A 67 13.89 -1.25 5.24
C VAL A 67 13.07 -2.48 4.87
N ALA A 68 13.77 -3.57 4.56
CA ALA A 68 13.14 -4.85 4.27
C ALA A 68 13.33 -5.79 5.47
N PHE A 69 12.23 -6.16 6.11
CA PHE A 69 12.25 -7.10 7.22
C PHE A 69 12.14 -8.54 6.70
N ARG A 70 12.97 -9.41 7.25
CA ARG A 70 12.97 -10.84 6.94
C ARG A 70 11.78 -11.52 7.62
N GLY A 71 11.11 -12.39 6.90
CA GLY A 71 10.11 -13.30 7.47
C GLY A 71 10.73 -14.59 8.01
N THR A 72 9.87 -15.48 8.51
CA THR A 72 10.30 -16.79 9.01
C THR A 72 10.88 -17.64 7.87
N GLU A 73 12.09 -18.14 8.04
CA GLU A 73 12.70 -19.05 7.08
C GLU A 73 12.26 -20.50 7.31
N PRO A 74 11.98 -21.27 6.25
CA PRO A 74 11.77 -22.70 6.35
C PRO A 74 13.12 -23.44 6.55
N LYS A 75 13.82 -23.20 7.66
CA LYS A 75 15.07 -23.93 8.00
C LYS A 75 14.75 -25.29 8.57
N GLY A 76 15.05 -26.37 7.84
CA GLY A 76 15.06 -27.74 8.36
C GLY A 76 13.96 -28.68 7.88
N GLY A 77 13.30 -28.38 6.76
CA GLY A 77 12.31 -29.28 6.14
C GLY A 77 10.89 -29.15 6.70
N LEU A 78 9.95 -29.85 6.05
CA LEU A 78 8.51 -29.79 6.27
C LEU A 78 8.05 -29.90 7.75
N SER A 79 8.77 -30.65 8.57
CA SER A 79 8.33 -30.98 9.93
C SER A 79 8.58 -29.86 10.97
N ARG A 80 9.46 -28.91 10.66
CA ARG A 80 9.79 -27.80 11.59
C ARG A 80 9.20 -26.47 11.15
N THR A 81 9.00 -26.26 9.88
CA THR A 81 8.54 -24.96 9.32
C THR A 81 7.07 -24.66 9.64
N VAL A 82 6.18 -25.67 9.58
CA VAL A 82 4.73 -25.46 9.85
C VAL A 82 4.47 -25.08 11.30
N PRO A 83 5.05 -25.76 12.32
CA PRO A 83 4.88 -25.38 13.71
C PRO A 83 5.42 -23.98 14.01
N ASP A 84 6.58 -23.60 13.45
CA ASP A 84 7.19 -22.30 13.70
C ASP A 84 6.36 -21.17 13.10
N VAL A 85 5.94 -21.28 11.83
CA VAL A 85 5.07 -20.33 11.18
C VAL A 85 3.70 -20.22 11.89
N LEU A 86 3.13 -21.35 12.33
CA LEU A 86 1.87 -21.35 13.09
C LEU A 86 2.02 -20.78 14.49
N THR A 87 3.18 -20.94 15.13
CA THR A 87 3.46 -20.36 16.45
C THR A 87 3.64 -18.86 16.37
N ASP A 88 4.42 -18.36 15.42
CA ASP A 88 4.57 -16.93 15.15
C ASP A 88 3.20 -16.30 14.81
N TYR A 89 2.41 -16.99 13.96
CA TYR A 89 1.07 -16.60 13.62
C TYR A 89 0.14 -16.55 14.85
N HIS A 90 0.22 -17.55 15.73
CA HIS A 90 -0.61 -17.63 16.92
C HIS A 90 -0.34 -16.48 17.90
N ASP A 91 0.93 -16.10 18.08
CA ASP A 91 1.33 -14.98 18.94
C ASP A 91 0.87 -13.63 18.36
N ILE A 92 0.91 -13.49 17.03
CA ILE A 92 0.37 -12.32 16.30
C ILE A 92 -1.16 -12.24 16.52
N VAL A 93 -1.88 -13.34 16.31
CA VAL A 93 -3.35 -13.36 16.42
C VAL A 93 -3.82 -13.13 17.85
N LYS A 94 -3.10 -13.63 18.87
CA LYS A 94 -3.44 -13.43 20.28
C LYS A 94 -3.08 -12.07 20.85
N GLY A 95 -2.27 -11.27 20.14
CA GLY A 95 -1.87 -9.93 20.61
C GLY A 95 -0.96 -9.97 21.84
N ARG A 96 -0.23 -11.08 22.09
CA ARG A 96 0.62 -11.26 23.28
C ARG A 96 1.68 -10.16 23.40
N PHE A 97 2.24 -9.72 22.28
CA PHE A 97 3.25 -8.65 22.30
C PHE A 97 2.67 -7.33 22.84
N LYS A 98 1.44 -7.00 22.50
CA LYS A 98 0.74 -5.81 23.03
C LYS A 98 0.67 -5.80 24.55
N GLU A 99 0.29 -6.93 25.15
CA GLU A 99 0.23 -7.06 26.63
C GLU A 99 1.60 -6.85 27.28
N LEU A 100 2.66 -7.38 26.65
CA LEU A 100 4.03 -7.19 27.11
C LEU A 100 4.49 -5.73 26.94
N GLU A 101 4.18 -5.10 25.80
CA GLU A 101 4.51 -3.71 25.54
C GLU A 101 3.80 -2.77 26.51
N GLU A 102 2.51 -2.96 26.76
CA GLU A 102 1.75 -2.16 27.74
C GLU A 102 2.30 -2.26 29.17
N THR A 103 2.91 -3.39 29.50
CA THR A 103 3.49 -3.62 30.83
C THR A 103 4.91 -3.09 30.93
N TYR A 104 5.78 -3.46 29.99
CA TYR A 104 7.24 -3.28 30.11
C TYR A 104 7.78 -2.04 29.41
N SER A 105 6.96 -1.30 28.66
CA SER A 105 7.31 0.05 28.19
C SER A 105 7.20 1.12 29.30
N SER A 106 6.49 0.83 30.37
CA SER A 106 6.31 1.74 31.52
C SER A 106 7.15 1.30 32.72
N PRO A 107 8.06 2.14 33.26
CA PRO A 107 8.84 1.80 34.45
C PRO A 107 7.98 1.43 35.65
N VAL A 108 6.85 2.12 35.84
CA VAL A 108 5.94 1.87 36.98
C VAL A 108 5.26 0.53 36.84
N LYS A 109 4.71 0.21 35.65
CA LYS A 109 4.05 -1.08 35.40
C LYS A 109 5.06 -2.23 35.43
N THR A 110 6.28 -2.01 34.95
CA THR A 110 7.39 -2.98 35.07
C THR A 110 7.66 -3.30 36.54
N ALA A 111 7.81 -2.29 37.38
CA ALA A 111 8.03 -2.51 38.84
C ALA A 111 6.86 -3.28 39.47
N MET A 112 5.61 -2.92 39.15
CA MET A 112 4.42 -3.66 39.62
C MET A 112 4.39 -5.12 39.15
N ALA A 113 4.81 -5.39 37.89
CA ALA A 113 4.90 -6.75 37.38
C ALA A 113 5.91 -7.59 38.16
N TYR A 114 7.07 -7.06 38.49
CA TYR A 114 8.10 -7.73 39.30
C TYR A 114 7.67 -7.95 40.77
N LEU A 115 6.80 -7.11 41.30
CA LEU A 115 6.26 -7.26 42.65
C LEU A 115 5.09 -8.24 42.72
N ASN A 116 4.52 -8.67 41.58
CA ASN A 116 3.42 -9.60 41.51
C ASN A 116 3.92 -11.05 41.63
N PRO A 117 3.65 -11.78 42.75
CA PRO A 117 4.16 -13.14 42.98
C PRO A 117 3.53 -14.19 42.03
N PHE A 118 2.46 -13.86 41.34
CA PHE A 118 1.78 -14.76 40.39
C PHE A 118 2.21 -14.54 38.94
N ARG A 119 3.17 -13.64 38.72
CA ARG A 119 3.66 -13.29 37.38
C ARG A 119 5.12 -13.67 37.22
N ASN A 120 5.48 -14.28 36.11
CA ASN A 120 6.89 -14.53 35.78
C ASN A 120 7.49 -13.32 35.04
N ALA A 121 7.57 -12.18 35.76
CA ALA A 121 7.98 -10.91 35.20
C ALA A 121 9.38 -10.93 34.54
N GLY A 122 10.30 -11.73 35.07
CA GLY A 122 11.64 -11.88 34.49
C GLY A 122 11.59 -12.48 33.09
N SER A 123 10.86 -13.58 32.92
CA SER A 123 10.68 -14.24 31.60
C SER A 123 9.91 -13.35 30.63
N GLU A 124 8.83 -12.72 31.08
CA GLU A 124 8.03 -11.82 30.25
C GLU A 124 8.82 -10.59 29.79
N HIS A 125 9.64 -10.00 30.67
CA HIS A 125 10.49 -8.87 30.31
C HIS A 125 11.58 -9.25 29.30
N ILE A 126 12.12 -10.47 29.39
CA ILE A 126 13.02 -11.00 28.35
C ILE A 126 12.26 -11.13 27.03
N GLN A 127 11.08 -11.74 27.03
CA GLN A 127 10.24 -11.87 25.81
C GLN A 127 9.92 -10.52 25.18
N TYR A 128 9.60 -9.50 25.99
CA TYR A 128 9.39 -8.14 25.51
C TYR A 128 10.66 -7.55 24.91
N SER A 129 11.79 -7.62 25.61
CA SER A 129 13.05 -6.98 25.19
C SER A 129 13.66 -7.60 23.93
N THR A 130 13.34 -8.88 23.66
CA THR A 130 13.83 -9.64 22.49
C THR A 130 12.78 -9.80 21.40
N ASN A 131 11.61 -9.17 21.53
CA ASN A 131 10.55 -9.30 20.55
C ASN A 131 10.90 -8.63 19.22
N GLN A 132 10.60 -9.27 18.10
CA GLN A 132 10.92 -8.78 16.76
C GLN A 132 10.17 -7.48 16.41
N PHE A 133 8.91 -7.30 16.83
CA PHE A 133 8.15 -6.06 16.61
C PHE A 133 8.79 -4.86 17.31
N ARG A 134 9.29 -5.07 18.53
CA ARG A 134 10.08 -4.04 19.22
C ARG A 134 11.38 -3.72 18.49
N ARG A 135 12.06 -4.75 17.96
CA ARG A 135 13.29 -4.53 17.17
C ARG A 135 13.01 -3.76 15.88
N ALA A 136 11.92 -4.06 15.20
CA ALA A 136 11.50 -3.32 14.01
C ALA A 136 11.21 -1.86 14.32
N ASP A 137 10.48 -1.58 15.42
CA ASP A 137 10.20 -0.24 15.92
C ASP A 137 11.50 0.54 16.19
N GLN A 138 12.41 -0.03 16.99
CA GLN A 138 13.70 0.58 17.33
C GLN A 138 14.59 0.84 16.10
N LEU A 139 14.57 -0.05 15.12
CA LEU A 139 15.33 0.12 13.88
C LEU A 139 14.83 1.33 13.08
N VAL A 140 13.51 1.46 12.91
CA VAL A 140 12.95 2.60 12.18
C VAL A 140 13.20 3.91 12.93
N GLU A 141 13.07 3.93 14.25
CA GLU A 141 13.39 5.09 15.10
C GLU A 141 14.85 5.53 14.89
N ALA A 142 15.81 4.61 15.03
CA ALA A 142 17.24 4.90 14.84
C ALA A 142 17.56 5.41 13.43
N LEU A 143 16.88 4.90 12.40
CA LEU A 143 17.06 5.39 11.03
C LEU A 143 16.50 6.80 10.84
N LYS A 144 15.34 7.11 11.41
CA LYS A 144 14.76 8.47 11.40
C LYS A 144 15.64 9.49 12.10
N GLU A 145 16.22 9.12 13.23
CA GLU A 145 17.18 9.97 13.93
C GLU A 145 18.46 10.21 13.13
N LYS A 146 18.99 9.15 12.52
CA LYS A 146 20.24 9.22 11.75
C LYS A 146 20.09 9.90 10.39
N TYR A 147 18.92 9.75 9.77
CA TYR A 147 18.62 10.28 8.43
C TYR A 147 17.33 11.10 8.43
N PRO A 148 17.29 12.24 9.17
CA PRO A 148 16.05 12.99 9.42
C PRO A 148 15.38 13.56 8.17
N ASN A 149 16.13 13.67 7.07
CA ASN A 149 15.64 14.18 5.79
C ASN A 149 15.42 13.08 4.75
N ALA A 150 15.63 11.80 5.10
CA ALA A 150 15.40 10.71 4.17
C ALA A 150 13.92 10.33 4.14
N GLU A 151 13.44 9.98 2.95
CA GLU A 151 12.16 9.34 2.77
C GLU A 151 12.31 7.85 3.09
N ILE A 152 11.75 7.43 4.23
CA ILE A 152 11.85 6.04 4.72
C ILE A 152 10.58 5.31 4.38
N SER A 153 10.69 4.15 3.74
CA SER A 153 9.60 3.21 3.50
C SER A 153 10.01 1.80 3.93
N LEU A 154 9.00 0.95 4.18
CA LEU A 154 9.18 -0.37 4.75
C LEU A 154 8.63 -1.44 3.81
N THR A 155 9.25 -2.61 3.82
CA THR A 155 8.73 -3.76 3.08
C THR A 155 9.03 -5.06 3.80
N GLY A 156 8.37 -6.13 3.39
CA GLY A 156 8.59 -7.47 3.91
C GLY A 156 7.55 -8.44 3.39
N HIS A 157 7.89 -9.72 3.48
CA HIS A 157 7.03 -10.85 3.14
C HIS A 157 6.71 -11.65 4.40
N SER A 158 5.49 -12.17 4.50
CA SER A 158 5.10 -13.02 5.63
C SER A 158 5.22 -12.26 6.98
N LEU A 159 5.87 -12.84 7.99
CA LEU A 159 6.19 -12.17 9.26
C LEU A 159 6.97 -10.86 9.05
N GLY A 160 7.90 -10.80 8.08
CA GLY A 160 8.60 -9.56 7.76
C GLY A 160 7.66 -8.45 7.29
N GLY A 161 6.59 -8.81 6.55
CA GLY A 161 5.51 -7.88 6.20
C GLY A 161 4.69 -7.44 7.41
N ALA A 162 4.46 -8.33 8.37
CA ALA A 162 3.81 -7.98 9.64
C ALA A 162 4.65 -6.97 10.44
N LEU A 163 5.97 -7.17 10.53
CA LEU A 163 6.91 -6.23 11.16
C LEU A 163 6.88 -4.87 10.47
N ALA A 164 6.87 -4.86 9.12
CA ALA A 164 6.78 -3.65 8.32
C ALA A 164 5.47 -2.88 8.58
N GLN A 165 4.31 -3.55 8.57
CA GLN A 165 3.02 -2.90 8.82
C GLN A 165 2.93 -2.32 10.23
N TYR A 166 3.41 -3.06 11.25
CA TYR A 166 3.43 -2.60 12.63
C TYR A 166 4.29 -1.35 12.80
N ALA A 167 5.54 -1.38 12.31
CA ALA A 167 6.44 -0.26 12.40
C ALA A 167 5.96 0.94 11.56
N ALA A 168 5.38 0.69 10.36
CA ALA A 168 4.82 1.74 9.52
C ALA A 168 3.68 2.50 10.20
N ALA A 169 2.78 1.80 10.88
CA ALA A 169 1.69 2.44 11.63
C ALA A 169 2.22 3.29 12.80
N LYS A 170 3.24 2.80 13.52
CA LYS A 170 3.85 3.55 14.64
C LYS A 170 4.59 4.80 14.19
N HIS A 171 5.33 4.71 13.11
CA HIS A 171 6.19 5.79 12.63
C HIS A 171 5.55 6.66 11.54
N GLN A 172 4.35 6.30 11.08
CA GLN A 172 3.60 6.96 10.00
C GLN A 172 4.46 7.09 8.73
N VAL A 173 5.06 5.98 8.31
CA VAL A 173 5.84 5.85 7.08
C VAL A 173 5.18 4.87 6.12
N GLU A 174 5.48 5.01 4.82
CA GLU A 174 4.95 4.10 3.79
C GLU A 174 5.40 2.65 4.03
N ALA A 175 4.50 1.68 3.76
CA ALA A 175 4.88 0.28 3.68
C ALA A 175 4.19 -0.42 2.52
N VAL A 176 4.97 -1.27 1.81
CA VAL A 176 4.47 -2.15 0.76
C VAL A 176 4.84 -3.57 1.13
N THR A 177 3.84 -4.40 1.43
CA THR A 177 4.04 -5.73 2.01
C THR A 177 3.38 -6.82 1.17
N TYR A 178 3.88 -8.04 1.32
CA TYR A 178 3.47 -9.19 0.53
C TYR A 178 3.10 -10.35 1.43
N SER A 179 1.88 -10.89 1.26
CA SER A 179 1.38 -12.03 2.06
C SER A 179 1.54 -11.83 3.58
N ALA A 180 1.46 -10.58 4.05
CA ALA A 180 1.59 -10.26 5.46
C ALA A 180 0.30 -10.57 6.22
N PRO A 181 0.37 -11.24 7.40
CA PRO A 181 -0.78 -11.42 8.26
C PRO A 181 -1.23 -10.08 8.87
N SER A 182 -2.48 -10.03 9.34
CA SER A 182 -2.99 -8.87 10.06
C SER A 182 -2.32 -8.70 11.41
N VAL A 183 -1.85 -7.49 11.70
CA VAL A 183 -1.26 -7.12 13.00
C VAL A 183 -2.17 -6.23 13.83
N MET A 184 -3.46 -6.16 13.49
CA MET A 184 -4.44 -5.31 14.20
C MET A 184 -4.48 -5.55 15.71
N ASN A 185 -4.32 -6.81 16.14
CA ASN A 185 -4.34 -7.17 17.55
C ASN A 185 -3.03 -6.84 18.30
N LEU A 186 -1.96 -6.49 17.57
CA LEU A 186 -0.67 -6.10 18.15
C LEU A 186 -0.54 -4.59 18.32
N LEU A 187 -1.34 -3.81 17.58
CA LEU A 187 -1.26 -2.35 17.66
C LEU A 187 -1.72 -1.83 19.03
N PRO A 188 -1.09 -0.76 19.54
CA PRO A 188 -1.67 0.05 20.60
C PRO A 188 -3.11 0.46 20.28
N ASP A 189 -3.95 0.62 21.32
CA ASP A 189 -5.39 0.85 21.14
C ASP A 189 -5.72 2.08 20.28
N ASP A 190 -4.96 3.14 20.43
CA ASP A 190 -5.12 4.37 19.66
C ASP A 190 -4.79 4.15 18.17
N LEU A 191 -3.73 3.41 17.85
CA LEU A 191 -3.36 3.07 16.48
C LEU A 191 -4.33 2.06 15.87
N ALA A 192 -4.79 1.06 16.64
CA ALA A 192 -5.81 0.13 16.20
C ALA A 192 -7.12 0.85 15.84
N LYS A 193 -7.52 1.85 16.65
CA LYS A 193 -8.67 2.71 16.34
C LYS A 193 -8.46 3.53 15.07
N GLN A 194 -7.30 4.13 14.90
CA GLN A 194 -6.94 4.88 13.69
C GLN A 194 -6.95 3.98 12.45
N ALA A 195 -6.41 2.76 12.55
CA ALA A 195 -6.45 1.77 11.46
C ALA A 195 -7.90 1.41 11.08
N LYS A 196 -8.79 1.17 12.06
CA LYS A 196 -10.21 0.92 11.82
C LYS A 196 -10.91 2.10 11.12
N GLN A 197 -10.44 3.31 11.31
CA GLN A 197 -10.94 4.52 10.66
C GLN A 197 -10.32 4.76 9.27
N GLY A 198 -9.43 3.89 8.79
CA GLY A 198 -8.80 4.00 7.47
C GLY A 198 -7.61 4.95 7.40
N LYS A 199 -7.09 5.44 8.53
CA LYS A 199 -6.00 6.44 8.53
C LYS A 199 -4.72 5.96 7.83
N PHE A 200 -4.51 4.66 7.75
CA PHE A 200 -3.32 4.06 7.13
C PHE A 200 -3.59 3.46 5.75
N ASP A 201 -4.81 3.61 5.20
CA ASP A 201 -5.21 2.93 3.98
C ASP A 201 -4.42 3.42 2.75
N ASP A 202 -4.04 4.70 2.71
CA ASP A 202 -3.17 5.26 1.65
C ASP A 202 -1.67 5.10 1.94
N LEU A 203 -1.31 4.74 3.17
CA LEU A 203 0.09 4.66 3.62
C LEU A 203 0.65 3.24 3.57
N ILE A 204 -0.19 2.25 3.85
CA ILE A 204 0.22 0.85 3.98
C ILE A 204 -0.55 0.01 2.98
N THR A 205 0.17 -0.60 2.04
CA THR A 205 -0.37 -1.50 1.02
C THR A 205 0.09 -2.93 1.29
N ASN A 206 -0.85 -3.89 1.30
CA ASN A 206 -0.57 -5.31 1.42
C ASN A 206 -1.14 -6.07 0.22
N TYR A 207 -0.28 -6.74 -0.54
CA TYR A 207 -0.69 -7.63 -1.63
C TYR A 207 -0.74 -9.07 -1.13
N VAL A 208 -1.86 -9.75 -1.34
CA VAL A 208 -2.13 -11.08 -0.77
C VAL A 208 -2.74 -12.01 -1.81
N ASN A 209 -2.26 -13.25 -1.87
CA ASN A 209 -3.01 -14.30 -2.54
C ASN A 209 -4.21 -14.69 -1.65
N PRO A 210 -5.47 -14.61 -2.11
CA PRO A 210 -6.64 -14.90 -1.28
C PRO A 210 -6.69 -16.34 -0.76
N LYS A 211 -5.95 -17.28 -1.40
CA LYS A 211 -5.82 -18.67 -0.93
C LYS A 211 -4.77 -18.84 0.16
N ASP A 212 -3.92 -17.84 0.38
CA ASP A 212 -2.87 -17.86 1.39
C ASP A 212 -3.46 -17.76 2.80
N ALA A 213 -3.37 -18.85 3.57
CA ALA A 213 -3.90 -18.89 4.93
C ALA A 213 -3.16 -17.98 5.91
N ILE A 214 -1.92 -17.58 5.62
CA ILE A 214 -1.15 -16.64 6.44
C ILE A 214 -1.58 -15.21 6.13
N GLY A 215 -1.53 -14.81 4.88
CA GLY A 215 -1.82 -13.43 4.48
C GLY A 215 -3.32 -13.08 4.50
N ALA A 216 -4.20 -14.03 4.19
CA ALA A 216 -5.65 -13.80 4.11
C ALA A 216 -6.43 -14.26 5.34
N GLY A 217 -5.82 -15.07 6.23
CA GLY A 217 -6.43 -15.64 7.43
C GLY A 217 -6.63 -17.15 7.35
N ALA A 218 -6.30 -17.87 8.43
CA ALA A 218 -6.18 -19.34 8.43
C ALA A 218 -7.51 -20.08 8.40
N LEU A 219 -8.43 -19.73 9.27
CA LEU A 219 -9.75 -20.39 9.40
C LEU A 219 -10.86 -19.60 8.74
N SER A 220 -10.71 -18.30 8.70
CA SER A 220 -11.60 -17.34 8.04
C SER A 220 -10.77 -16.16 7.55
N GLU A 221 -11.35 -15.36 6.68
CA GLU A 221 -10.76 -14.10 6.29
C GLU A 221 -10.51 -13.20 7.51
N TYR A 222 -9.39 -12.47 7.52
CA TYR A 222 -9.18 -11.44 8.55
C TYR A 222 -10.26 -10.35 8.45
N GLU A 223 -10.73 -9.86 9.59
CA GLU A 223 -11.69 -8.74 9.62
C GLU A 223 -11.09 -7.48 8.98
N ARG A 224 -9.82 -7.18 9.28
CA ARG A 224 -9.10 -6.03 8.73
C ARG A 224 -7.58 -6.24 8.84
N HIS A 225 -6.85 -5.61 7.92
CA HIS A 225 -5.42 -5.32 8.05
C HIS A 225 -5.21 -3.87 8.49
N VAL A 226 -3.98 -3.47 8.76
CA VAL A 226 -3.65 -2.12 9.24
C VAL A 226 -3.95 -1.06 8.19
N GLY A 227 -3.57 -1.31 6.94
CA GLY A 227 -3.82 -0.47 5.78
C GLY A 227 -4.66 -1.17 4.73
N SER A 228 -4.57 -0.73 3.49
CA SER A 228 -5.26 -1.33 2.36
C SER A 228 -4.68 -2.69 2.00
N THR A 229 -5.54 -3.69 1.85
CA THR A 229 -5.16 -5.02 1.37
C THR A 229 -5.83 -5.31 0.05
N TYR A 230 -5.04 -5.80 -0.90
CA TYR A 230 -5.49 -6.17 -2.24
C TYR A 230 -5.22 -7.65 -2.49
N TYR A 231 -6.30 -8.39 -2.73
CA TYR A 231 -6.21 -9.77 -3.19
C TYR A 231 -5.85 -9.83 -4.67
N ILE A 232 -4.90 -10.69 -5.01
CA ILE A 232 -4.52 -10.91 -6.40
C ILE A 232 -5.48 -11.89 -7.07
N ASN A 233 -5.87 -11.57 -8.30
CA ASN A 233 -6.63 -12.39 -9.26
C ASN A 233 -8.08 -12.70 -8.87
N ASN A 234 -8.49 -12.68 -7.60
CA ASN A 234 -9.87 -12.97 -7.19
C ASN A 234 -10.16 -12.47 -5.77
N ASP A 235 -11.45 -12.37 -5.39
CA ASP A 235 -11.88 -12.17 -4.02
C ASP A 235 -11.68 -13.44 -3.16
N TYR A 236 -11.78 -13.27 -1.84
CA TYR A 236 -11.54 -14.34 -0.88
C TYR A 236 -12.51 -15.51 -1.06
N ASP A 237 -13.82 -15.25 -1.13
CA ASP A 237 -14.84 -16.28 -1.16
C ASP A 237 -14.78 -17.11 -2.45
N THR A 238 -14.66 -16.43 -3.59
CA THR A 238 -14.53 -17.11 -4.88
C THR A 238 -13.27 -17.96 -4.96
N ALA A 239 -12.15 -17.44 -4.45
CA ALA A 239 -10.88 -18.16 -4.47
C ALA A 239 -10.88 -19.39 -3.56
N ASN A 240 -11.62 -19.37 -2.45
CA ASN A 240 -11.59 -20.42 -1.44
C ASN A 240 -12.75 -21.42 -1.51
N ARG A 241 -13.62 -21.36 -2.52
CA ARG A 241 -14.72 -22.33 -2.70
C ARG A 241 -14.26 -23.79 -2.68
N GLU A 242 -13.08 -24.08 -3.24
CA GLU A 242 -12.50 -25.42 -3.23
C GLU A 242 -12.02 -25.89 -1.85
N TYR A 243 -11.92 -24.98 -0.88
CA TYR A 243 -11.47 -25.24 0.49
C TYR A 243 -12.61 -25.18 1.51
N GLU A 244 -13.85 -25.29 1.06
CA GLU A 244 -15.02 -25.30 1.96
C GLU A 244 -15.03 -26.55 2.86
N GLY A 245 -15.50 -26.37 4.08
CA GLY A 245 -15.58 -27.42 5.12
C GLY A 245 -14.25 -27.70 5.83
N GLY A 246 -14.32 -28.50 6.89
CA GLY A 246 -13.15 -28.74 7.77
C GLY A 246 -11.96 -29.41 7.08
N LEU A 247 -12.20 -30.34 6.16
CA LEU A 247 -11.14 -30.98 5.37
C LEU A 247 -10.56 -30.02 4.34
N GLY A 248 -11.37 -29.14 3.76
CA GLY A 248 -10.94 -28.08 2.86
C GLY A 248 -10.03 -27.08 3.58
N ALA A 249 -10.41 -26.61 4.75
CA ALA A 249 -9.59 -25.70 5.57
C ALA A 249 -8.22 -26.32 5.92
N ALA A 250 -8.17 -27.59 6.29
CA ALA A 250 -6.93 -28.30 6.56
C ALA A 250 -6.04 -28.42 5.31
N ARG A 251 -6.66 -28.68 4.13
CA ARG A 251 -5.95 -28.69 2.84
C ARG A 251 -5.39 -27.32 2.51
N ARG A 252 -6.14 -26.24 2.69
CA ARG A 252 -5.71 -24.86 2.47
C ARG A 252 -4.49 -24.52 3.31
N LEU A 253 -4.53 -24.85 4.62
CA LEU A 253 -3.38 -24.67 5.52
C LEU A 253 -2.13 -25.39 5.03
N LYS A 254 -2.27 -26.60 4.49
CA LYS A 254 -1.17 -27.36 3.89
C LYS A 254 -0.67 -26.71 2.58
N ASP A 255 -1.59 -26.28 1.72
CA ASP A 255 -1.25 -25.74 0.38
C ASP A 255 -0.68 -24.30 0.48
N THR A 256 -0.79 -23.63 1.61
CA THR A 256 -0.24 -22.30 1.84
C THR A 256 1.29 -22.29 1.77
N PRO A 257 2.05 -22.97 2.66
CA PRO A 257 3.51 -23.00 2.59
C PRO A 257 4.06 -24.15 1.72
N PHE A 258 3.24 -25.15 1.37
CA PHE A 258 3.67 -26.36 0.68
C PHE A 258 2.75 -26.69 -0.51
N GLY A 259 3.17 -27.63 -1.36
CA GLY A 259 2.38 -28.02 -2.53
C GLY A 259 2.29 -26.89 -3.53
N VAL A 260 1.10 -26.29 -3.66
CA VAL A 260 0.87 -25.14 -4.55
C VAL A 260 1.63 -23.89 -4.08
N ASN A 261 1.92 -23.81 -2.80
CA ASN A 261 2.62 -22.72 -2.13
C ASN A 261 1.97 -21.34 -2.39
N HIS A 262 0.73 -21.20 -1.96
CA HIS A 262 -0.04 -19.93 -2.11
C HIS A 262 0.62 -18.74 -1.41
N HIS A 263 1.52 -18.98 -0.46
CA HIS A 263 2.29 -17.97 0.26
C HIS A 263 3.52 -17.43 -0.50
N SER A 264 3.80 -17.95 -1.68
CA SER A 264 5.00 -17.58 -2.45
C SER A 264 4.89 -16.21 -3.11
N MET A 265 5.95 -15.42 -3.03
CA MET A 265 6.08 -14.15 -3.77
C MET A 265 6.07 -14.32 -5.30
N LYS A 266 6.22 -15.54 -5.83
CA LYS A 266 6.17 -15.81 -7.28
C LYS A 266 4.81 -15.59 -7.91
N HIS A 267 3.76 -15.44 -7.12
CA HIS A 267 2.41 -15.15 -7.60
C HIS A 267 2.21 -13.69 -8.03
N TYR A 268 3.09 -12.79 -7.60
CA TYR A 268 3.01 -11.38 -7.99
C TYR A 268 3.64 -11.17 -9.36
N LYS A 269 2.88 -10.57 -10.27
CA LYS A 269 3.27 -10.24 -11.63
C LYS A 269 3.46 -8.74 -11.76
N PHE A 270 4.35 -8.34 -12.65
CA PHE A 270 4.70 -6.92 -12.83
C PHE A 270 4.71 -6.56 -14.31
N ASP A 271 4.32 -5.34 -14.62
CA ASP A 271 4.45 -4.74 -15.93
C ASP A 271 5.92 -4.32 -16.23
N GLU A 272 6.13 -3.68 -17.38
CA GLU A 272 7.46 -3.22 -17.81
C GLU A 272 8.02 -2.12 -16.90
N ASP A 273 7.15 -1.30 -16.29
CA ASP A 273 7.52 -0.25 -15.35
C ASP A 273 7.71 -0.76 -13.92
N GLY A 274 7.41 -2.03 -13.67
CA GLY A 274 7.56 -2.68 -12.36
C GLY A 274 6.35 -2.51 -11.43
N ASN A 275 5.23 -2.02 -11.90
CA ASN A 275 3.99 -1.98 -11.12
C ASN A 275 3.33 -3.35 -11.12
N ILE A 276 2.59 -3.68 -10.05
CA ILE A 276 1.84 -4.94 -10.01
C ILE A 276 0.81 -4.99 -11.16
N SER A 277 0.80 -6.10 -11.89
CA SER A 277 -0.06 -6.32 -13.07
C SER A 277 -1.06 -7.47 -12.87
N ASN A 278 -1.14 -8.04 -11.68
CA ASN A 278 -2.25 -8.90 -11.31
C ASN A 278 -3.56 -8.09 -11.32
N GLU A 279 -4.68 -8.71 -11.68
CA GLU A 279 -5.98 -8.17 -11.30
C GLU A 279 -6.03 -8.07 -9.77
N LEU A 280 -6.43 -6.93 -9.24
CA LEU A 280 -6.48 -6.69 -7.80
C LEU A 280 -7.93 -6.52 -7.35
N VAL A 281 -8.24 -7.08 -6.20
CA VAL A 281 -9.54 -6.88 -5.54
C VAL A 281 -9.28 -6.24 -4.18
N ASN A 282 -9.77 -5.02 -3.97
CA ASN A 282 -9.69 -4.37 -2.67
C ASN A 282 -10.51 -5.17 -1.66
N ARG A 283 -9.86 -5.65 -0.63
CA ARG A 283 -10.48 -6.52 0.36
C ARG A 283 -11.69 -5.89 1.07
N LEU A 284 -11.64 -4.58 1.34
CA LEU A 284 -12.70 -3.90 2.10
C LEU A 284 -13.88 -3.47 1.23
N THR A 285 -13.61 -2.99 0.03
CA THR A 285 -14.63 -2.42 -0.86
C THR A 285 -15.11 -3.42 -1.91
N GLY A 286 -14.37 -4.50 -2.18
CA GLY A 286 -14.62 -5.42 -3.29
C GLY A 286 -14.29 -4.82 -4.66
N GLU A 287 -13.79 -3.59 -4.72
CA GLU A 287 -13.42 -2.92 -5.96
C GLU A 287 -12.31 -3.68 -6.68
N ARG A 288 -12.49 -3.87 -8.00
CA ARG A 288 -11.49 -4.49 -8.88
C ARG A 288 -10.63 -3.43 -9.53
N LEU A 289 -9.32 -3.61 -9.45
CA LEU A 289 -8.33 -2.72 -10.05
C LEU A 289 -7.45 -3.50 -11.02
N ASN A 290 -7.17 -2.91 -12.18
CA ASN A 290 -6.27 -3.46 -13.19
C ASN A 290 -4.89 -2.77 -13.20
N ALA A 291 -4.65 -1.91 -12.21
CA ALA A 291 -3.39 -1.18 -12.06
C ALA A 291 -3.01 -1.08 -10.58
N SER A 292 -1.74 -0.84 -10.30
CA SER A 292 -1.27 -0.63 -8.92
C SER A 292 -2.02 0.51 -8.24
N PRO A 293 -2.56 0.29 -7.03
CA PRO A 293 -3.21 1.35 -6.25
C PRO A 293 -2.25 2.46 -5.83
N ARG A 294 -0.94 2.20 -5.85
CA ARG A 294 0.13 3.15 -5.51
C ARG A 294 0.45 4.13 -6.63
N LEU A 295 0.01 3.84 -7.85
CA LEU A 295 0.14 4.81 -8.94
C LEU A 295 -0.75 6.03 -8.69
N PRO A 296 -0.32 7.24 -9.09
CA PRO A 296 -1.18 8.40 -9.13
C PRO A 296 -2.50 8.09 -9.82
N LEU A 297 -3.59 8.66 -9.32
CA LEU A 297 -4.92 8.40 -9.86
C LEU A 297 -4.96 8.58 -11.39
N ILE A 298 -4.28 9.60 -11.88
CA ILE A 298 -4.22 9.91 -13.31
C ILE A 298 -3.55 8.79 -14.13
N ASP A 299 -2.49 8.18 -13.61
CA ASP A 299 -1.78 7.10 -14.30
C ASP A 299 -2.60 5.79 -14.25
N ARG A 300 -3.42 5.59 -13.23
CA ARG A 300 -4.38 4.47 -13.15
C ARG A 300 -5.54 4.63 -14.13
N LEU A 301 -6.02 5.87 -14.34
CA LEU A 301 -7.12 6.19 -15.23
C LEU A 301 -6.72 6.23 -16.70
N ALA A 302 -5.48 6.56 -16.99
CA ALA A 302 -4.94 6.70 -18.33
C ALA A 302 -3.54 6.06 -18.41
N PRO A 303 -3.43 4.72 -18.41
CA PRO A 303 -2.14 4.02 -18.41
C PRO A 303 -1.28 4.39 -19.63
N ASP A 304 -1.91 4.72 -20.78
CA ASP A 304 -1.23 5.21 -21.99
C ASP A 304 -1.02 6.73 -21.97
N GLY A 305 -1.28 7.38 -20.83
CA GLY A 305 -1.21 8.81 -20.62
C GLY A 305 -2.47 9.57 -21.10
N LEU A 306 -2.69 10.72 -20.48
CA LEU A 306 -3.80 11.62 -20.85
C LEU A 306 -3.85 11.95 -22.37
N PRO A 307 -2.73 12.18 -23.08
CA PRO A 307 -2.76 12.40 -24.51
C PRO A 307 -3.38 11.25 -25.30
N ALA A 308 -3.13 9.99 -24.90
CA ALA A 308 -3.70 8.83 -25.57
C ALA A 308 -5.21 8.70 -25.28
N LEU A 309 -5.64 8.98 -24.04
CA LEU A 309 -7.05 9.03 -23.67
C LEU A 309 -7.81 10.08 -24.52
N PHE A 310 -7.23 11.28 -24.67
CA PHE A 310 -7.80 12.34 -25.48
C PHE A 310 -7.72 12.05 -27.00
N ALA A 311 -6.62 11.47 -27.48
CA ALA A 311 -6.48 11.08 -28.86
C ALA A 311 -7.48 9.98 -29.26
N GLY A 312 -7.73 9.00 -28.39
CA GLY A 312 -8.76 7.98 -28.57
C GLY A 312 -10.16 8.57 -28.63
N ALA A 313 -10.48 9.51 -27.75
CA ALA A 313 -11.76 10.23 -27.75
C ALA A 313 -11.94 11.10 -29.00
N MET A 314 -10.88 11.78 -29.46
CA MET A 314 -10.90 12.60 -30.68
C MET A 314 -10.95 11.75 -31.95
N ALA A 315 -10.43 10.52 -31.94
CA ALA A 315 -10.49 9.58 -33.05
C ALA A 315 -11.84 8.84 -33.16
N GLY A 316 -12.84 9.22 -32.36
CA GLY A 316 -14.16 8.61 -32.39
C GLY A 316 -14.26 7.24 -31.73
N GLN A 317 -13.20 6.80 -31.01
CA GLN A 317 -13.34 5.68 -30.09
C GLN A 317 -14.21 6.13 -28.91
N PRO A 318 -15.20 5.34 -28.51
CA PRO A 318 -16.05 5.74 -27.40
C PRO A 318 -15.18 5.96 -26.17
N LEU A 319 -15.18 7.18 -25.62
CA LEU A 319 -14.58 7.50 -24.32
C LEU A 319 -14.97 6.46 -23.25
N PHE A 320 -16.17 5.94 -23.41
CA PHE A 320 -16.76 4.86 -22.64
C PHE A 320 -15.97 3.55 -22.71
N ALA A 321 -15.43 3.17 -23.88
CA ALA A 321 -14.61 1.96 -24.01
C ALA A 321 -13.26 2.12 -23.29
N SER A 322 -12.68 3.32 -23.32
CA SER A 322 -11.45 3.63 -22.60
C SER A 322 -11.67 3.69 -21.08
N LEU A 323 -12.80 4.25 -20.63
CA LEU A 323 -13.21 4.29 -19.23
C LEU A 323 -13.64 2.91 -18.69
N GLN A 324 -14.22 2.07 -19.55
CA GLN A 324 -14.56 0.68 -19.22
C GLN A 324 -13.30 -0.21 -19.18
N ALA A 325 -12.36 0.00 -20.10
CA ALA A 325 -11.06 -0.68 -20.10
C ALA A 325 -10.19 -0.29 -18.90
N SER A 326 -10.37 0.94 -18.38
CA SER A 326 -9.68 1.44 -17.16
C SER A 326 -10.34 1.00 -15.85
N GLY A 327 -11.47 0.24 -15.91
CA GLY A 327 -12.17 -0.22 -14.69
C GLY A 327 -13.02 0.83 -13.98
N LEU A 328 -13.11 2.04 -14.52
CA LEU A 328 -13.90 3.15 -13.95
C LEU A 328 -15.42 2.93 -14.04
N LEU A 329 -15.86 2.10 -14.96
CA LEU A 329 -17.26 1.73 -15.10
C LEU A 329 -17.36 0.24 -14.77
N GLY A 330 -17.57 -0.06 -13.50
CA GLY A 330 -17.82 -1.41 -13.00
C GLY A 330 -19.07 -1.99 -13.65
N GLY A 331 -18.93 -3.20 -14.23
CA GLY A 331 -20.06 -3.97 -14.72
C GLY A 331 -19.69 -4.94 -15.83
N SER A 332 -19.14 -6.10 -15.49
CA SER A 332 -19.20 -7.29 -16.36
C SER A 332 -20.61 -7.87 -16.33
N GLY A 333 -21.48 -7.26 -17.08
CA GLY A 333 -22.80 -7.82 -17.39
C GLY A 333 -23.19 -7.33 -18.77
N GLY A 334 -23.34 -8.24 -19.72
CA GLY A 334 -23.75 -7.95 -21.11
C GLY A 334 -25.18 -7.40 -21.19
N GLY A 335 -25.40 -6.23 -20.61
CA GLY A 335 -26.61 -5.44 -20.73
C GLY A 335 -26.34 -4.27 -21.66
N LEU A 336 -27.19 -4.06 -22.66
CA LEU A 336 -27.23 -2.84 -23.43
C LEU A 336 -27.37 -1.66 -22.47
N LEU A 337 -26.32 -0.82 -22.38
CA LEU A 337 -26.43 0.46 -21.68
C LEU A 337 -27.24 1.39 -22.57
N GLN A 338 -28.52 1.57 -22.22
CA GLN A 338 -29.35 2.64 -22.80
C GLN A 338 -28.97 3.96 -22.09
N LEU A 339 -27.97 4.66 -22.63
CA LEU A 339 -27.68 6.04 -22.23
C LEU A 339 -28.70 6.95 -22.89
N ARG A 340 -29.49 7.64 -22.07
CA ARG A 340 -30.41 8.65 -22.56
C ARG A 340 -29.64 9.95 -22.85
N PRO A 341 -29.88 10.64 -23.96
CA PRO A 341 -29.22 11.92 -24.27
C PRO A 341 -29.31 12.94 -23.15
N GLU A 342 -30.43 12.96 -22.41
CA GLU A 342 -30.68 13.85 -21.27
C GLU A 342 -29.72 13.53 -20.09
N GLU A 343 -29.43 12.26 -19.84
CA GLU A 343 -28.50 11.83 -18.80
C GLU A 343 -27.06 12.24 -19.13
N LEU A 344 -26.66 12.12 -20.40
CA LEU A 344 -25.34 12.61 -20.87
C LEU A 344 -25.24 14.14 -20.74
N MET A 345 -26.31 14.87 -21.07
CA MET A 345 -26.37 16.32 -20.89
C MET A 345 -26.26 16.72 -19.42
N GLN A 346 -26.86 15.94 -18.53
CA GLN A 346 -26.75 16.16 -17.09
C GLN A 346 -25.33 15.90 -16.57
N VAL A 347 -24.69 14.82 -17.03
CA VAL A 347 -23.28 14.52 -16.71
C VAL A 347 -22.37 15.66 -17.17
N ALA A 348 -22.55 16.19 -18.38
CA ALA A 348 -21.78 17.32 -18.87
C ALA A 348 -21.94 18.57 -18.01
N ARG A 349 -23.16 18.88 -17.58
CA ARG A 349 -23.43 20.03 -16.66
C ARG A 349 -22.77 19.83 -15.30
N THR A 350 -22.95 18.64 -14.71
CA THR A 350 -22.35 18.31 -13.41
C THR A 350 -20.82 18.40 -13.47
N LEU A 351 -20.20 17.99 -14.59
CA LEU A 351 -18.76 18.12 -14.77
C LEU A 351 -18.33 19.60 -14.82
N LEU A 352 -19.09 20.46 -15.51
CA LEU A 352 -18.83 21.91 -15.54
C LEU A 352 -18.95 22.55 -14.15
N ASP A 353 -19.98 22.19 -13.40
CA ASP A 353 -20.19 22.69 -12.04
C ASP A 353 -19.04 22.29 -11.11
N HIS A 354 -18.58 21.04 -11.21
CA HIS A 354 -17.42 20.56 -10.44
C HIS A 354 -16.11 21.26 -10.86
N VAL A 355 -15.94 21.57 -12.15
CA VAL A 355 -14.77 22.34 -12.61
C VAL A 355 -14.75 23.74 -12.03
N GLU A 356 -15.90 24.42 -11.97
CA GLU A 356 -16.00 25.75 -11.38
C GLU A 356 -15.75 25.71 -9.87
N GLN A 357 -16.32 24.73 -9.18
CA GLN A 357 -16.08 24.52 -7.75
C GLN A 357 -14.60 24.25 -7.48
N PHE A 358 -13.98 23.30 -8.21
CA PHE A 358 -12.55 23.01 -8.12
C PHE A 358 -11.70 24.25 -8.38
N HIS A 359 -12.03 25.02 -9.41
CA HIS A 359 -11.30 26.26 -9.75
C HIS A 359 -11.35 27.28 -8.60
N HIS A 360 -12.49 27.40 -7.95
CA HIS A 360 -12.67 28.28 -6.79
C HIS A 360 -11.89 27.76 -5.55
N GLU A 361 -12.08 26.50 -5.19
CA GLU A 361 -11.44 25.88 -4.01
C GLU A 361 -9.92 25.82 -4.13
N ALA A 362 -9.41 25.41 -5.29
CA ALA A 362 -7.97 25.39 -5.58
C ALA A 362 -7.39 26.81 -5.54
N GLY A 363 -8.12 27.81 -6.05
CA GLY A 363 -7.72 29.21 -5.95
C GLY A 363 -7.62 29.71 -4.52
N ALA A 364 -8.61 29.37 -3.67
CA ALA A 364 -8.62 29.72 -2.25
C ALA A 364 -7.49 29.04 -1.48
N ALA A 365 -7.27 27.75 -1.72
CA ALA A 365 -6.16 26.99 -1.11
C ALA A 365 -4.79 27.56 -1.49
N MET A 366 -4.59 27.90 -2.77
CA MET A 366 -3.36 28.55 -3.25
C MET A 366 -3.15 29.93 -2.63
N GLY A 367 -4.22 30.72 -2.45
CA GLY A 367 -4.18 31.99 -1.74
C GLY A 367 -3.73 31.82 -0.28
N THR A 368 -4.26 30.82 0.41
CA THR A 368 -3.89 30.50 1.79
C THR A 368 -2.43 30.07 1.89
N ILE A 369 -1.96 29.20 0.97
CA ILE A 369 -0.57 28.77 0.91
C ILE A 369 0.35 29.97 0.67
N ALA A 370 0.02 30.83 -0.29
CA ALA A 370 0.79 32.04 -0.58
C ALA A 370 0.87 32.99 0.64
N GLN A 371 -0.23 33.14 1.37
CA GLN A 371 -0.29 33.98 2.58
C GLN A 371 0.57 33.41 3.72
N LEU A 372 0.49 32.10 3.97
CA LEU A 372 1.32 31.40 4.97
C LEU A 372 2.81 31.50 4.65
N LEU A 373 3.16 31.44 3.39
CA LEU A 373 4.55 31.49 2.92
C LEU A 373 5.10 32.93 2.89
N HIS A 374 4.28 33.93 2.67
CA HIS A 374 4.63 35.34 2.79
C HIS A 374 5.00 35.73 4.23
N THR A 375 4.46 35.02 5.23
CA THR A 375 4.84 35.18 6.65
C THR A 375 6.17 34.54 7.00
N SER A 376 6.73 33.68 6.13
CA SER A 376 8.02 33.03 6.30
C SER A 376 9.17 33.96 5.92
N GLN A 377 10.11 34.20 6.84
CA GLN A 377 11.29 35.03 6.58
C GLN A 377 12.43 34.28 5.84
N SER A 378 12.18 33.06 5.33
CA SER A 378 13.19 32.23 4.66
C SER A 378 13.29 32.54 3.17
N ARG A 379 14.39 33.10 2.72
CA ARG A 379 14.67 33.36 1.28
C ARG A 379 14.68 32.08 0.41
N ARG A 380 15.05 30.92 0.98
CA ARG A 380 15.02 29.63 0.28
C ARG A 380 13.60 29.13 0.08
N LEU A 381 12.75 29.29 1.08
CA LEU A 381 11.33 28.95 0.97
C LEU A 381 10.61 29.82 -0.07
N ALA A 382 10.91 31.10 -0.16
CA ALA A 382 10.30 32.01 -1.14
C ALA A 382 10.52 31.55 -2.59
N ALA A 383 11.73 31.13 -2.95
CA ALA A 383 12.04 30.66 -4.32
C ALA A 383 11.33 29.32 -4.65
N ILE A 384 11.32 28.37 -3.70
CA ILE A 384 10.64 27.08 -3.88
C ILE A 384 9.12 27.28 -3.98
N THR A 385 8.60 28.20 -3.21
CA THR A 385 7.18 28.58 -3.19
C THR A 385 6.72 29.19 -4.48
N GLU A 386 7.49 30.11 -5.05
CA GLU A 386 7.14 30.75 -6.33
C GLU A 386 7.07 29.70 -7.44
N ALA A 387 8.06 28.81 -7.54
CA ALA A 387 8.08 27.72 -8.51
C ALA A 387 6.88 26.77 -8.31
N ALA A 388 6.63 26.31 -7.08
CA ALA A 388 5.51 25.43 -6.77
C ALA A 388 4.15 26.09 -7.01
N SER A 389 4.03 27.39 -6.72
CA SER A 389 2.79 28.16 -6.98
C SER A 389 2.54 28.34 -8.48
N GLN A 390 3.59 28.46 -9.28
CA GLN A 390 3.49 28.54 -10.72
C GLN A 390 3.07 27.21 -11.33
N ASP A 391 3.66 26.10 -10.88
CA ASP A 391 3.30 24.76 -11.32
C ASP A 391 1.86 24.40 -10.95
N LEU A 392 1.43 24.73 -9.73
CA LEU A 392 0.05 24.53 -9.28
C LEU A 392 -0.95 25.37 -10.09
N ARG A 393 -0.63 26.62 -10.42
CA ARG A 393 -1.46 27.47 -11.29
C ARG A 393 -1.61 26.86 -12.66
N SER A 394 -0.49 26.46 -13.28
CA SER A 394 -0.49 25.82 -14.60
C SER A 394 -1.30 24.52 -14.61
N THR A 395 -1.14 23.69 -13.58
CA THR A 395 -1.89 22.44 -13.42
C THR A 395 -3.38 22.70 -13.24
N LYS A 396 -3.75 23.68 -12.42
CA LYS A 396 -5.16 24.07 -12.20
C LYS A 396 -5.82 24.56 -13.48
N GLU A 397 -5.15 25.45 -14.23
CA GLU A 397 -5.66 25.98 -15.48
C GLU A 397 -5.79 24.92 -16.56
N TRP A 398 -4.77 24.05 -16.66
CA TRP A 398 -4.80 22.91 -17.57
C TRP A 398 -5.93 21.94 -17.25
N TYR A 399 -6.12 21.58 -15.97
CA TYR A 399 -7.20 20.69 -15.54
C TYR A 399 -8.58 21.27 -15.86
N ALA A 400 -8.77 22.56 -15.55
CA ALA A 400 -10.05 23.23 -15.82
C ALA A 400 -10.35 23.32 -17.34
N ALA A 401 -9.34 23.54 -18.18
CA ALA A 401 -9.49 23.55 -19.63
C ALA A 401 -9.85 22.16 -20.15
N ALA A 402 -9.10 21.12 -19.76
CA ALA A 402 -9.31 19.75 -20.20
C ALA A 402 -10.71 19.23 -19.81
N ALA A 403 -11.18 19.54 -18.60
CA ALA A 403 -12.50 19.11 -18.15
C ALA A 403 -13.65 19.88 -18.84
N ARG A 404 -13.45 21.14 -19.20
CA ARG A 404 -14.42 21.89 -20.04
C ARG A 404 -14.52 21.28 -21.44
N ASP A 405 -13.38 21.01 -22.08
CA ASP A 405 -13.35 20.39 -23.41
C ASP A 405 -14.07 19.04 -23.39
N MET A 406 -13.90 18.26 -22.33
CA MET A 406 -14.61 16.98 -22.13
C MET A 406 -16.11 17.18 -21.97
N ALA A 407 -16.56 18.14 -21.16
CA ALA A 407 -17.97 18.44 -20.97
C ALA A 407 -18.63 18.91 -22.27
N GLU A 408 -17.94 19.74 -23.07
CA GLU A 408 -18.41 20.16 -24.40
C GLU A 408 -18.50 18.98 -25.37
N TYR A 409 -17.50 18.06 -25.34
CA TYR A 409 -17.54 16.85 -26.17
C TYR A 409 -18.74 15.97 -25.81
N ILE A 410 -18.97 15.68 -24.51
CA ILE A 410 -20.12 14.92 -24.02
C ILE A 410 -21.42 15.58 -24.45
N GLY A 411 -21.54 16.89 -24.31
CA GLY A 411 -22.71 17.66 -24.71
C GLY A 411 -23.00 17.58 -26.21
N ARG A 412 -21.97 17.71 -27.06
CA ARG A 412 -22.11 17.54 -28.50
C ARG A 412 -22.56 16.13 -28.87
N LYS A 413 -21.98 15.10 -28.27
CA LYS A 413 -22.38 13.71 -28.53
C LYS A 413 -23.79 13.40 -28.07
N ALA A 414 -24.23 13.96 -26.95
CA ALA A 414 -25.61 13.85 -26.49
C ALA A 414 -26.58 14.46 -27.52
N GLN A 415 -26.24 15.60 -28.12
CA GLN A 415 -27.05 16.24 -29.17
C GLN A 415 -27.07 15.39 -30.46
N GLU A 416 -25.93 14.83 -30.88
CA GLU A 416 -25.86 13.95 -32.02
C GLU A 416 -26.74 12.69 -31.84
N PHE A 417 -26.72 12.06 -30.66
CA PHE A 417 -27.60 10.93 -30.34
C PHE A 417 -29.09 11.33 -30.36
N HIS A 418 -29.40 12.48 -29.76
CA HIS A 418 -30.76 12.99 -29.74
C HIS A 418 -31.31 13.24 -31.19
N GLN A 419 -30.47 13.80 -32.08
CA GLN A 419 -30.83 14.03 -33.47
C GLN A 419 -31.00 12.71 -34.26
N ALA A 420 -30.14 11.72 -33.99
CA ALA A 420 -30.26 10.40 -34.61
C ALA A 420 -31.54 9.68 -34.18
N ASP A 421 -31.90 9.73 -32.89
CA ASP A 421 -33.12 9.15 -32.35
C ASP A 421 -34.39 9.82 -32.90
N MET A 422 -34.31 11.12 -33.20
CA MET A 422 -35.42 11.87 -33.80
C MET A 422 -35.55 11.67 -35.32
N GLY A 423 -34.66 10.91 -35.96
CA GLY A 423 -34.69 10.67 -37.41
C GLY A 423 -34.36 11.90 -38.27
N LEU A 424 -33.61 12.85 -37.68
CA LEU A 424 -33.22 14.12 -38.33
C LEU A 424 -31.76 14.11 -38.81
N ALA A 425 -31.13 12.92 -38.91
CA ALA A 425 -29.76 12.73 -39.42
C ALA A 425 -29.78 12.28 -40.89
#